data_7bfc36127c14a868fc983604693ab36d
#
_entry.id   7bfc36127c14a868fc983604693ab36d
#
_cell.length_a   1.000
_cell.length_b   1.000
_cell.length_c   1.000
_cell.angle_alpha   90.00
_cell.angle_beta   90.00
_cell.angle_gamma   90.00
#
_symmetry.space_group_name_H-M   'P 1'
#
loop_
_entity.id
_entity.type
_entity.pdbx_description
1 polymer ?
#
loop_
_entity_poly.entity_id
_entity_poly.type
_entity_poly.pdbx_seq_one_letter_code
_entity_poly.pdbx_strand_id
1 'polypeptide(L)'
;MKVRRQVLGDEYVDAALASVTPLTKGLQDLIAEFVWGAIWTRPQLPLKTRSLINLGMLTALNRPAELKLHIRGALNNGCSREEIAEALLQSAGYCGVPAAIDGFRVAREVFESYQPEQQ
;
A
#
# COMPACT_ATOMS: atom_id res chain seq x y z
N MET A 1 12.87 2.38 8.62
CA MET A 1 11.94 3.54 8.64
C MET A 1 11.98 4.41 7.37
N LYS A 2 13.15 4.57 6.78
CA LYS A 2 13.27 5.40 5.58
C LYS A 2 12.35 4.92 4.44
N VAL A 3 12.36 3.63 4.14
CA VAL A 3 11.53 3.07 3.06
C VAL A 3 10.04 3.20 3.40
N ARG A 4 9.65 2.89 4.62
CA ARG A 4 8.26 3.04 5.07
C ARG A 4 7.75 4.46 4.86
N ARG A 5 8.55 5.45 5.24
CA ARG A 5 8.21 6.87 5.07
C ARG A 5 8.12 7.27 3.60
N GLN A 6 9.03 6.73 2.79
CA GLN A 6 9.03 6.99 1.36
C GLN A 6 7.76 6.48 0.69
N VAL A 7 7.30 5.30 1.08
CA VAL A 7 6.11 4.66 0.48
C VAL A 7 4.82 5.23 1.05
N LEU A 8 4.70 5.34 2.37
CA LEU A 8 3.44 5.70 3.02
C LEU A 8 3.31 7.18 3.36
N GLY A 9 4.41 7.93 3.31
CA GLY A 9 4.43 9.33 3.68
C GLY A 9 4.70 9.55 5.17
N ASP A 10 5.33 10.66 5.50
CA ASP A 10 5.72 10.99 6.88
C ASP A 10 4.50 11.17 7.78
N GLU A 11 3.47 11.83 7.28
CA GLU A 11 2.25 12.08 8.07
C GLU A 11 1.61 10.78 8.55
N TYR A 12 1.45 9.82 7.65
CA TYR A 12 0.87 8.53 8.02
C TYR A 12 1.75 7.79 9.03
N VAL A 13 3.06 7.73 8.77
CA VAL A 13 3.98 7.00 9.66
C VAL A 13 4.04 7.64 11.04
N ASP A 14 4.09 8.97 11.10
CA ASP A 14 4.09 9.68 12.38
C ASP A 14 2.82 9.40 13.17
N ALA A 15 1.66 9.42 12.52
CA ALA A 15 0.39 9.10 13.16
C ALA A 15 0.36 7.64 13.67
N ALA A 16 0.87 6.71 12.87
CA ALA A 16 0.93 5.30 13.25
C ALA A 16 1.82 5.09 14.48
N LEU A 17 2.99 5.74 14.51
CA LEU A 17 3.91 5.64 15.63
C LEU A 17 3.34 6.30 16.89
N ALA A 18 2.64 7.42 16.75
CA ALA A 18 2.02 8.12 17.87
C ALA A 18 0.86 7.33 18.49
N SER A 19 0.24 6.42 17.75
CA SER A 19 -0.89 5.63 18.21
C SER A 19 -0.50 4.31 18.88
N VAL A 20 0.79 4.00 18.98
CA VAL A 20 1.26 2.75 19.58
C VAL A 20 0.91 2.72 21.07
N THR A 21 0.36 1.59 21.50
CA THR A 21 0.01 1.31 22.90
C THR A 21 0.72 0.05 23.37
N PRO A 22 0.71 -0.28 24.66
CA PRO A 22 1.24 -1.57 25.11
C PRO A 22 0.62 -2.77 24.40
N LEU A 23 -0.66 -2.67 24.01
CA LEU A 23 -1.32 -3.72 23.26
C LEU A 23 -0.72 -3.91 21.87
N THR A 24 -0.42 -2.82 21.17
CA THR A 24 -0.01 -2.85 19.75
C THR A 24 1.48 -2.80 19.52
N LYS A 25 2.30 -2.61 20.58
CA LYS A 25 3.75 -2.44 20.44
C LYS A 25 4.41 -3.62 19.74
N GLY A 26 4.09 -4.85 20.13
CA GLY A 26 4.67 -6.04 19.49
C GLY A 26 4.36 -6.13 18.02
N LEU A 27 3.11 -5.82 17.65
CA LEU A 27 2.70 -5.79 16.24
C LEU A 27 3.45 -4.70 15.47
N GLN A 28 3.55 -3.50 16.04
CA GLN A 28 4.25 -2.39 15.39
C GLN A 28 5.74 -2.71 15.20
N ASP A 29 6.37 -3.33 16.19
CA ASP A 29 7.77 -3.75 16.09
C ASP A 29 7.95 -4.78 14.97
N LEU A 30 7.04 -5.75 14.86
CA LEU A 30 7.07 -6.76 13.79
C LEU A 30 6.91 -6.09 12.41
N ILE A 31 5.97 -5.18 12.29
CA ILE A 31 5.75 -4.43 11.04
C ILE A 31 7.03 -3.67 10.65
N ALA A 32 7.62 -2.95 11.58
CA ALA A 32 8.81 -2.15 11.31
C ALA A 32 10.02 -3.01 10.96
N GLU A 33 10.24 -4.10 11.66
CA GLU A 33 11.43 -4.95 11.48
C GLU A 33 11.29 -5.90 10.30
N PHE A 34 10.16 -6.59 10.20
CA PHE A 34 9.96 -7.63 9.20
C PHE A 34 9.51 -7.06 7.85
N VAL A 35 8.42 -6.31 7.86
CA VAL A 35 7.82 -5.82 6.62
C VAL A 35 8.68 -4.72 6.01
N TRP A 36 8.92 -3.67 6.76
CA TRP A 36 9.65 -2.50 6.25
C TRP A 36 11.16 -2.63 6.35
N GLY A 37 11.64 -3.35 7.34
CA GLY A 37 13.07 -3.55 7.54
C GLY A 37 13.67 -4.68 6.72
N ALA A 38 12.94 -5.79 6.55
CA ALA A 38 13.49 -6.98 5.90
C ALA A 38 12.97 -7.22 4.49
N ILE A 39 11.72 -6.85 4.18
CA ILE A 39 11.12 -7.14 2.88
C ILE A 39 11.23 -5.94 1.93
N TRP A 40 10.69 -4.79 2.33
CA TRP A 40 10.64 -3.62 1.46
C TRP A 40 12.02 -3.05 1.11
N THR A 41 13.04 -3.35 1.90
CA THR A 41 14.42 -2.90 1.66
C THR A 41 15.19 -3.79 0.70
N ARG A 42 14.63 -4.95 0.29
CA ARG A 42 15.32 -5.86 -0.63
C ARG A 42 15.44 -5.21 -2.01
N PRO A 43 16.66 -5.23 -2.62
CA PRO A 43 16.88 -4.52 -3.87
C PRO A 43 16.43 -5.28 -5.13
N GLN A 44 15.98 -6.53 -4.99
CA GLN A 44 15.66 -7.38 -6.13
C GLN A 44 14.44 -6.92 -6.93
N LEU A 45 13.55 -6.15 -6.30
CA LEU A 45 12.41 -5.53 -6.99
C LEU A 45 12.38 -4.04 -6.67
N PRO A 46 12.06 -3.19 -7.65
CA PRO A 46 11.82 -1.78 -7.39
C PRO A 46 10.62 -1.59 -6.45
N LEU A 47 10.59 -0.49 -5.69
CA LEU A 47 9.46 -0.16 -4.81
C LEU A 47 8.13 -0.12 -5.58
N LYS A 48 8.15 0.42 -6.78
CA LYS A 48 6.99 0.47 -7.67
C LYS A 48 6.40 -0.92 -7.92
N THR A 49 7.25 -1.89 -8.21
CA THR A 49 6.82 -3.27 -8.47
C THR A 49 6.25 -3.91 -7.20
N ARG A 50 6.89 -3.68 -6.05
CA ARG A 50 6.37 -4.18 -4.77
C ARG A 50 4.98 -3.63 -4.47
N SER A 51 4.76 -2.35 -4.77
CA SER A 51 3.44 -1.74 -4.62
C SER A 51 2.38 -2.45 -5.47
N LEU A 52 2.66 -2.70 -6.75
CA LEU A 52 1.69 -3.37 -7.63
C LEU A 52 1.37 -4.79 -7.15
N ILE A 53 2.37 -5.53 -6.66
CA ILE A 53 2.16 -6.85 -6.06
C ILE A 53 1.21 -6.75 -4.85
N ASN A 54 1.44 -5.76 -3.98
CA ASN A 54 0.58 -5.56 -2.81
C ASN A 54 -0.86 -5.26 -3.19
N LEU A 55 -1.09 -4.49 -4.24
CA LEU A 55 -2.46 -4.19 -4.67
C LEU A 55 -3.21 -5.47 -5.04
N GLY A 56 -2.56 -6.38 -5.74
CA GLY A 56 -3.16 -7.68 -6.05
C GLY A 56 -3.47 -8.51 -4.81
N MET A 57 -2.53 -8.60 -3.89
CA MET A 57 -2.70 -9.38 -2.66
C MET A 57 -3.81 -8.80 -1.77
N LEU A 58 -3.83 -7.49 -1.58
CA LEU A 58 -4.82 -6.84 -0.72
C LEU A 58 -6.22 -6.88 -1.33
N THR A 59 -6.32 -6.85 -2.65
CA THR A 59 -7.58 -7.05 -3.36
C THR A 59 -8.09 -8.48 -3.15
N ALA A 60 -7.21 -9.47 -3.30
CA ALA A 60 -7.56 -10.88 -3.11
C ALA A 60 -8.00 -11.17 -1.67
N LEU A 61 -7.32 -10.58 -0.70
CA LEU A 61 -7.61 -10.76 0.73
C LEU A 61 -8.81 -9.94 1.21
N ASN A 62 -9.35 -9.08 0.38
CA ASN A 62 -10.44 -8.17 0.72
C ASN A 62 -10.11 -7.30 1.93
N ARG A 63 -9.02 -6.54 1.81
CA ARG A 63 -8.55 -5.62 2.86
C ARG A 63 -8.62 -4.17 2.36
N PRO A 64 -9.82 -3.56 2.37
CA PRO A 64 -10.00 -2.24 1.75
C PRO A 64 -9.22 -1.11 2.42
N ALA A 65 -9.06 -1.15 3.74
CA ALA A 65 -8.32 -0.10 4.44
C ALA A 65 -6.84 -0.12 4.06
N GLU A 66 -6.21 -1.28 4.07
CA GLU A 66 -4.82 -1.45 3.67
C GLU A 66 -4.63 -1.23 2.17
N LEU A 67 -5.61 -1.63 1.37
CA LEU A 67 -5.59 -1.36 -0.07
C LEU A 67 -5.58 0.14 -0.35
N LYS A 68 -6.42 0.91 0.34
CA LYS A 68 -6.45 2.36 0.22
C LYS A 68 -5.08 2.97 0.52
N LEU A 69 -4.46 2.54 1.61
CA LEU A 69 -3.13 2.98 2.00
C LEU A 69 -2.09 2.66 0.93
N HIS A 70 -2.11 1.43 0.41
CA HIS A 70 -1.13 0.98 -0.55
C HIS A 70 -1.36 1.48 -1.97
N ILE A 71 -2.57 1.87 -2.35
CA ILE A 71 -2.79 2.61 -3.60
C ILE A 71 -2.11 3.98 -3.51
N ARG A 72 -2.22 4.68 -2.39
CA ARG A 72 -1.46 5.91 -2.15
C ARG A 72 0.04 5.65 -2.21
N GLY A 73 0.47 4.57 -1.57
CA GLY A 73 1.88 4.16 -1.61
C GLY A 73 2.37 3.87 -3.03
N ALA A 74 1.54 3.24 -3.84
CA ALA A 74 1.86 2.97 -5.24
C ALA A 74 2.05 4.27 -6.04
N LEU A 75 1.17 5.24 -5.84
CA LEU A 75 1.32 6.56 -6.45
C LEU A 75 2.59 7.26 -5.97
N ASN A 76 2.88 7.20 -4.67
CA ASN A 76 4.12 7.74 -4.10
C ASN A 76 5.36 7.10 -4.71
N ASN A 77 5.30 5.83 -5.05
CA ASN A 77 6.40 5.09 -5.67
C ASN A 77 6.47 5.26 -7.18
N GLY A 78 5.62 6.11 -7.75
CA GLY A 78 5.66 6.44 -9.18
C GLY A 78 4.82 5.55 -10.07
N CYS A 79 3.94 4.71 -9.53
CA CYS A 79 2.97 3.99 -10.35
C CYS A 79 2.00 4.97 -10.99
N SER A 80 1.68 4.76 -12.25
CA SER A 80 0.63 5.51 -12.91
C SER A 80 -0.75 4.98 -12.52
N ARG A 81 -1.77 5.79 -12.75
CA ARG A 81 -3.16 5.35 -12.53
C ARG A 81 -3.50 4.16 -13.43
N GLU A 82 -2.99 4.17 -14.66
CA GLU A 82 -3.16 3.05 -15.60
C GLU A 82 -2.50 1.77 -15.08
N GLU A 83 -1.31 1.86 -14.52
CA GLU A 83 -0.63 0.69 -13.96
C GLU A 83 -1.40 0.12 -12.77
N ILE A 84 -1.94 0.97 -11.92
CA ILE A 84 -2.78 0.55 -10.80
C ILE A 84 -4.04 -0.13 -11.31
N ALA A 85 -4.70 0.46 -12.30
CA ALA A 85 -5.89 -0.14 -12.91
C ALA A 85 -5.57 -1.52 -13.51
N GLU A 86 -4.44 -1.67 -14.17
CA GLU A 86 -4.03 -2.96 -14.73
C GLU A 86 -3.77 -4.02 -13.66
N ALA A 87 -3.19 -3.64 -12.52
CA ALA A 87 -3.02 -4.56 -11.39
C ALA A 87 -4.36 -5.04 -10.86
N LEU A 88 -5.35 -4.15 -10.75
CA LEU A 88 -6.69 -4.50 -10.30
C LEU A 88 -7.42 -5.36 -11.34
N LEU A 89 -7.25 -5.09 -12.63
CA LEU A 89 -7.80 -5.93 -13.70
C LEU A 89 -7.20 -7.33 -13.68
N GLN A 90 -5.90 -7.43 -13.47
CA GLN A 90 -5.24 -8.72 -13.31
C GLN A 90 -5.87 -9.51 -12.16
N SER A 91 -6.15 -8.82 -11.06
CA SER A 91 -6.83 -9.41 -9.90
C SER A 91 -8.23 -9.92 -10.24
N ALA A 92 -8.98 -9.23 -11.12
CA ALA A 92 -10.29 -9.67 -11.55
C ALA A 92 -10.23 -11.05 -12.20
N GLY A 93 -9.18 -11.30 -12.97
CA GLY A 93 -8.99 -12.58 -13.66
C GLY A 93 -8.70 -13.77 -12.74
N TYR A 94 -8.09 -13.54 -11.59
CA TYR A 94 -7.61 -14.60 -10.71
C TYR A 94 -8.27 -14.64 -9.33
N CYS A 95 -8.86 -13.51 -8.90
CA CYS A 95 -9.47 -13.40 -7.57
C CYS A 95 -10.98 -13.18 -7.63
N GLY A 96 -11.52 -13.00 -8.82
CA GLY A 96 -12.93 -12.77 -9.05
C GLY A 96 -13.30 -11.31 -9.26
N VAL A 97 -14.31 -11.08 -10.09
CA VAL A 97 -14.77 -9.73 -10.44
C VAL A 97 -15.30 -8.96 -9.23
N PRO A 98 -16.05 -9.58 -8.29
CA PRO A 98 -16.51 -8.83 -7.11
C PRO A 98 -15.38 -8.22 -6.28
N ALA A 99 -14.28 -8.95 -6.08
CA ALA A 99 -13.11 -8.41 -5.38
C ALA A 99 -12.50 -7.23 -6.13
N ALA A 100 -12.39 -7.33 -7.44
CA ALA A 100 -11.88 -6.24 -8.27
C ALA A 100 -12.79 -5.01 -8.26
N ILE A 101 -14.12 -5.19 -8.23
CA ILE A 101 -15.07 -4.08 -8.11
C ILE A 101 -14.78 -3.27 -6.86
N ASP A 102 -14.60 -3.93 -5.73
CA ASP A 102 -14.26 -3.25 -4.48
C ASP A 102 -12.90 -2.55 -4.59
N GLY A 103 -11.92 -3.20 -5.21
CA GLY A 103 -10.61 -2.60 -5.45
C GLY A 103 -10.68 -1.33 -6.29
N PHE A 104 -11.45 -1.34 -7.37
CA PHE A 104 -11.64 -0.15 -8.21
C PHE A 104 -12.37 0.96 -7.46
N ARG A 105 -13.32 0.62 -6.60
CA ARG A 105 -14.00 1.62 -5.76
C ARG A 105 -13.01 2.34 -4.85
N VAL A 106 -12.13 1.58 -4.19
CA VAL A 106 -11.08 2.15 -3.33
C VAL A 106 -10.11 3.01 -4.14
N ALA A 107 -9.69 2.53 -5.31
CA ALA A 107 -8.79 3.29 -6.19
C ALA A 107 -9.41 4.63 -6.61
N ARG A 108 -10.68 4.62 -6.95
CA ARG A 108 -11.40 5.84 -7.30
C ARG A 108 -11.38 6.87 -6.17
N GLU A 109 -11.65 6.44 -4.94
CA GLU A 109 -11.58 7.33 -3.78
C GLU A 109 -10.20 7.94 -3.62
N VAL A 110 -9.15 7.12 -3.74
CA VAL A 110 -7.77 7.60 -3.62
C VAL A 110 -7.43 8.59 -4.72
N PHE A 111 -7.78 8.28 -5.97
CA PHE A 111 -7.46 9.14 -7.11
C PHE A 111 -8.14 10.50 -7.02
N GLU A 112 -9.32 10.57 -6.43
CA GLU A 112 -10.04 11.82 -6.22
C GLU A 112 -9.41 12.70 -5.14
N SER A 113 -8.75 12.09 -4.15
CA SER A 113 -8.21 12.79 -2.98
C SER A 113 -6.69 12.83 -2.92
N TYR A 114 -5.99 12.13 -3.81
CA TYR A 114 -4.54 12.01 -3.72
C TYR A 114 -3.84 13.33 -3.96
N GLN A 115 -2.96 13.67 -3.01
CA GLN A 115 -2.06 14.81 -3.11
C GLN A 115 -0.65 14.30 -2.91
N PRO A 116 0.27 14.50 -3.86
CA PRO A 116 1.67 14.13 -3.65
C PRO A 116 2.22 14.90 -2.46
N GLU A 117 3.05 14.25 -1.64
CA GLU A 117 3.77 14.98 -0.61
C GLU A 117 4.69 16.01 -1.25
N GLN A 118 4.69 17.20 -0.69
CA GLN A 118 5.64 18.23 -1.10
C GLN A 118 6.98 17.90 -0.48
N GLN A 119 7.97 17.73 -1.32
CA GLN A 119 9.34 17.53 -0.89
C GLN A 119 10.03 18.84 -0.67
#